data_3f9db93febc4aadb2fed3aeaf10d3558
#
_entry.id   3f9db93febc4aadb2fed3aeaf10d3558
#
_cell.length_a   1.000
_cell.length_b   1.000
_cell.length_c   1.000
_cell.angle_alpha   90.00
_cell.angle_beta   90.00
_cell.angle_gamma   90.00
#
_symmetry.space_group_name_H-M   'P 1'
#
loop_
_entity.id
_entity.type
_entity.pdbx_description
1 polymer ?
#
loop_
_entity_poly.entity_id
_entity_poly.type
_entity_poly.pdbx_seq_one_letter_code
_entity_poly.pdbx_strand_id
1 'polypeptide(L)'
;MSKVYSLKAIQKIPVDIDTAWDFFSQPDNLKDITPNMLGFKVIGKHHSDEMYAGYIIEYKINPVAGIPLYWMTEITHVEDKKYFIDEQRFGPYSLWHHQHHFEINNGGVEMIDIVHYKIPFWFIGDIANVFVVRNKLKQIFEYRFKVIEEKFGNGSHQKCEIFICVT
;
A
#
# COMPACT_ATOMS: atom_id res chain seq x y z
N MET A 1 6.12 -20.74 -15.56
CA MET A 1 6.66 -19.61 -14.75
C MET A 1 5.52 -19.04 -13.95
N SER A 2 5.72 -18.69 -12.68
CA SER A 2 4.68 -17.99 -11.89
C SER A 2 4.48 -16.58 -12.42
N LYS A 3 3.24 -16.11 -12.44
CA LYS A 3 2.85 -14.82 -13.01
C LYS A 3 3.18 -13.68 -12.07
N VAL A 4 3.47 -12.52 -12.64
CA VAL A 4 3.48 -11.23 -11.93
C VAL A 4 2.11 -10.60 -12.14
N TYR A 5 1.54 -10.06 -11.07
CA TYR A 5 0.26 -9.37 -11.08
C TYR A 5 0.49 -7.89 -10.79
N SER A 6 -0.33 -7.05 -11.39
CA SER A 6 -0.34 -5.61 -11.13
C SER A 6 -1.69 -5.19 -10.57
N LEU A 7 -1.67 -4.41 -9.49
CA LEU A 7 -2.81 -3.67 -8.97
C LEU A 7 -2.55 -2.19 -9.18
N LYS A 8 -3.52 -1.47 -9.71
CA LYS A 8 -3.51 0.00 -9.76
C LYS A 8 -4.73 0.50 -9.00
N ALA A 9 -4.52 1.44 -8.09
CA ALA A 9 -5.58 2.09 -7.33
C ALA A 9 -5.41 3.61 -7.44
N ILE A 10 -6.51 4.35 -7.64
CA ILE A 10 -6.50 5.79 -7.79
C ILE A 10 -7.52 6.39 -6.83
N GLN A 11 -7.09 7.37 -6.05
CA GLN A 11 -7.97 8.10 -5.14
C GLN A 11 -7.68 9.60 -5.20
N LYS A 12 -8.73 10.41 -5.30
CA LYS A 12 -8.61 11.86 -5.14
C LYS A 12 -8.86 12.25 -3.70
N ILE A 13 -7.99 13.08 -3.16
CA ILE A 13 -7.97 13.53 -1.77
C ILE A 13 -8.09 15.06 -1.79
N PRO A 14 -9.14 15.65 -1.17
CA PRO A 14 -9.40 17.10 -1.25
C PRO A 14 -8.55 17.89 -0.24
N VAL A 15 -7.24 17.69 -0.28
CA VAL A 15 -6.25 18.39 0.54
C VAL A 15 -5.07 18.85 -0.31
N ASP A 16 -4.28 19.77 0.20
CA ASP A 16 -3.02 20.16 -0.44
C ASP A 16 -1.98 19.04 -0.39
N ILE A 17 -0.92 19.20 -1.21
CA ILE A 17 0.13 18.20 -1.34
C ILE A 17 0.92 18.01 -0.05
N ASP A 18 1.11 19.06 0.74
CA ASP A 18 1.83 19.00 2.00
C ASP A 18 1.09 18.12 3.00
N THR A 19 -0.20 18.36 3.18
CA THR A 19 -1.07 17.55 4.05
C THR A 19 -1.12 16.09 3.62
N ALA A 20 -1.23 15.82 2.31
CA ALA A 20 -1.24 14.46 1.79
C ALA A 20 0.11 13.79 2.05
N TRP A 21 1.21 14.44 1.66
CA TRP A 21 2.55 13.90 1.84
C TRP A 21 2.88 13.59 3.30
N ASP A 22 2.64 14.54 4.20
CA ASP A 22 2.89 14.38 5.64
C ASP A 22 2.14 13.17 6.23
N PHE A 23 0.94 12.91 5.73
CA PHE A 23 0.19 11.75 6.18
C PHE A 23 0.75 10.43 5.64
N PHE A 24 0.98 10.33 4.34
CA PHE A 24 1.37 9.06 3.70
C PHE A 24 2.85 8.71 3.87
N SER A 25 3.72 9.70 4.10
CA SER A 25 5.15 9.48 4.34
C SER A 25 5.47 9.03 5.77
N GLN A 26 4.48 9.04 6.67
CA GLN A 26 4.67 8.62 8.06
C GLN A 26 4.29 7.14 8.25
N PRO A 27 5.24 6.25 8.60
CA PRO A 27 4.96 4.82 8.80
C PRO A 27 3.90 4.54 9.87
N ASP A 28 3.81 5.39 10.89
CA ASP A 28 2.83 5.23 11.97
C ASP A 28 1.38 5.39 11.50
N ASN A 29 1.15 6.15 10.42
CA ASN A 29 -0.18 6.32 9.84
C ASN A 29 -0.64 5.09 9.03
N LEU A 30 0.29 4.20 8.66
CA LEU A 30 -0.02 2.98 7.90
C LEU A 30 -1.00 2.07 8.65
N LYS A 31 -0.96 2.06 9.99
CA LYS A 31 -1.91 1.31 10.82
C LYS A 31 -3.35 1.81 10.66
N ASP A 32 -3.53 3.11 10.47
CA ASP A 32 -4.85 3.74 10.39
C ASP A 32 -5.56 3.36 9.07
N ILE A 33 -4.79 3.25 7.99
CA ILE A 33 -5.28 2.88 6.64
C ILE A 33 -5.15 1.38 6.33
N THR A 34 -4.81 0.57 7.33
CA THR A 34 -4.74 -0.88 7.21
C THR A 34 -5.87 -1.53 8.01
N PRO A 35 -6.67 -2.45 7.42
CA PRO A 35 -7.79 -3.07 8.12
C PRO A 35 -7.38 -3.76 9.42
N ASN A 36 -8.11 -3.51 10.51
CA ASN A 36 -7.86 -4.11 11.83
C ASN A 36 -7.78 -5.64 11.82
N MET A 37 -8.52 -6.28 10.91
CA MET A 37 -8.51 -7.74 10.74
C MET A 37 -7.14 -8.30 10.35
N LEU A 38 -6.24 -7.46 9.85
CA LEU A 38 -4.86 -7.86 9.52
C LEU A 38 -3.93 -7.81 10.73
N GLY A 39 -4.38 -7.35 11.90
CA GLY A 39 -3.56 -7.26 13.10
C GLY A 39 -2.24 -6.51 12.87
N PHE A 40 -2.27 -5.48 12.03
CA PHE A 40 -1.09 -4.72 11.63
C PHE A 40 -0.45 -4.03 12.84
N LYS A 41 0.84 -4.27 13.04
CA LYS A 41 1.61 -3.64 14.11
C LYS A 41 3.02 -3.32 13.62
N VAL A 42 3.34 -2.03 13.58
CA VAL A 42 4.72 -1.58 13.39
C VAL A 42 5.59 -2.05 14.56
N ILE A 43 6.74 -2.62 14.27
CA ILE A 43 7.73 -3.08 15.23
C ILE A 43 9.06 -2.39 14.91
N GLY A 44 9.78 -1.99 15.94
CA GLY A 44 11.00 -1.23 15.76
C GLY A 44 10.81 0.25 16.07
N LYS A 45 11.93 0.93 16.26
CA LYS A 45 11.97 2.37 16.46
C LYS A 45 12.39 3.00 15.14
N HIS A 46 11.57 3.88 14.64
CA HIS A 46 11.95 4.71 13.51
C HIS A 46 12.99 5.75 13.99
N HIS A 47 14.08 5.87 13.26
CA HIS A 47 15.18 6.76 13.64
C HIS A 47 15.11 8.14 12.98
N SER A 48 14.10 8.39 12.18
CA SER A 48 13.92 9.64 11.44
C SER A 48 12.45 10.01 11.36
N ASP A 49 12.16 11.29 11.47
CA ASP A 49 10.83 11.86 11.23
C ASP A 49 10.53 12.02 9.74
N GLU A 50 11.56 11.92 8.88
CA GLU A 50 11.44 12.05 7.44
C GLU A 50 11.73 10.72 6.74
N MET A 51 10.94 10.42 5.72
CA MET A 51 11.15 9.27 4.84
C MET A 51 12.32 9.51 3.90
N TYR A 52 13.20 8.53 3.73
CA TYR A 52 14.35 8.60 2.82
C TYR A 52 14.60 7.24 2.14
N ALA A 53 15.32 7.24 1.02
CA ALA A 53 15.72 6.02 0.35
C ALA A 53 16.71 5.20 1.19
N GLY A 54 16.39 3.93 1.43
CA GLY A 54 17.11 3.05 2.38
C GLY A 54 16.41 2.94 3.76
N TYR A 55 15.29 3.63 3.95
CA TYR A 55 14.53 3.54 5.20
C TYR A 55 13.86 2.17 5.34
N ILE A 56 14.09 1.51 6.47
CA ILE A 56 13.54 0.18 6.77
C ILE A 56 12.35 0.31 7.72
N ILE A 57 11.25 -0.34 7.36
CA ILE A 57 10.04 -0.43 8.17
C ILE A 57 9.77 -1.90 8.47
N GLU A 58 9.65 -2.23 9.74
CA GLU A 58 9.37 -3.58 10.21
C GLU A 58 7.97 -3.64 10.83
N TYR A 59 7.21 -4.65 10.47
CA TYR A 59 5.89 -4.85 11.05
C TYR A 59 5.47 -6.32 11.09
N LYS A 60 4.48 -6.60 11.91
CA LYS A 60 3.75 -7.88 11.95
C LYS A 60 2.37 -7.71 11.36
N ILE A 61 1.95 -8.69 10.60
CA ILE A 61 0.60 -8.76 10.03
C ILE A 61 0.06 -10.18 10.20
N ASN A 62 -1.27 -10.31 10.22
CA ASN A 62 -1.97 -11.60 10.29
C ASN A 62 -2.84 -11.77 9.03
N PRO A 63 -2.27 -11.99 7.84
CA PRO A 63 -3.01 -11.91 6.58
C PRO A 63 -3.97 -13.07 6.34
N VAL A 64 -3.66 -14.26 6.89
CA VAL A 64 -4.45 -15.48 6.70
C VAL A 64 -4.61 -16.22 8.02
N ALA A 65 -5.84 -16.59 8.36
CA ALA A 65 -6.19 -17.40 9.53
C ALA A 65 -5.59 -16.93 10.87
N GLY A 66 -5.28 -15.64 11.01
CA GLY A 66 -4.70 -15.08 12.23
C GLY A 66 -3.24 -15.46 12.49
N ILE A 67 -2.56 -16.10 11.53
CA ILE A 67 -1.15 -16.48 11.67
C ILE A 67 -0.28 -15.23 11.54
N PRO A 68 0.51 -14.87 12.57
CA PRO A 68 1.38 -13.71 12.52
C PRO A 68 2.55 -13.96 11.57
N LEU A 69 2.73 -13.04 10.62
CA LEU A 69 3.87 -13.01 9.71
C LEU A 69 4.69 -11.75 9.96
N TYR A 70 6.01 -11.92 9.92
CA TYR A 70 6.94 -10.82 9.90
C TYR A 70 7.02 -10.25 8.49
N TRP A 71 7.00 -8.93 8.40
CA TRP A 71 7.15 -8.20 7.15
C TRP A 71 8.18 -7.08 7.33
N MET A 72 9.12 -6.98 6.43
CA MET A 72 10.10 -5.91 6.37
C MET A 72 10.07 -5.28 5.00
N THR A 73 9.89 -3.97 4.97
CA THR A 73 9.87 -3.15 3.77
C THR A 73 11.06 -2.20 3.78
N GLU A 74 11.65 -1.97 2.62
CA GLU A 74 12.60 -0.90 2.38
C GLU A 74 11.97 0.13 1.46
N ILE A 75 12.07 1.40 1.82
CA ILE A 75 11.78 2.51 0.92
C ILE A 75 12.97 2.65 -0.01
N THR A 76 12.80 2.31 -1.27
CA THR A 76 13.92 2.27 -2.23
C THR A 76 14.13 3.60 -2.93
N HIS A 77 13.08 4.37 -3.11
CA HIS A 77 13.12 5.68 -3.79
C HIS A 77 12.18 6.65 -3.10
N VAL A 78 12.59 7.91 -3.03
CA VAL A 78 11.77 9.03 -2.55
C VAL A 78 12.06 10.26 -3.41
N GLU A 79 11.03 10.90 -3.91
CA GLU A 79 11.06 12.25 -4.44
C GLU A 79 9.98 13.04 -3.72
N ASP A 80 10.40 14.02 -2.91
CA ASP A 80 9.54 14.77 -1.99
C ASP A 80 8.29 15.29 -2.69
N LYS A 81 7.13 15.01 -2.11
CA LYS A 81 5.79 15.42 -2.57
C LYS A 81 5.41 14.97 -3.98
N LYS A 82 6.16 14.00 -4.54
CA LYS A 82 5.85 13.41 -5.85
C LYS A 82 5.62 11.92 -5.79
N TYR A 83 6.56 11.17 -5.22
CA TYR A 83 6.39 9.72 -5.07
C TYR A 83 7.38 9.13 -4.06
N PHE A 84 7.02 7.96 -3.56
CA PHE A 84 7.96 7.03 -2.95
C PHE A 84 7.65 5.59 -3.39
N ILE A 85 8.66 4.74 -3.27
CA ILE A 85 8.57 3.33 -3.66
C ILE A 85 9.01 2.47 -2.48
N ASP A 86 8.18 1.51 -2.12
CA ASP A 86 8.49 0.50 -1.12
C ASP A 86 8.62 -0.90 -1.72
N GLU A 87 9.59 -1.66 -1.22
CA GLU A 87 9.80 -3.05 -1.62
C GLU A 87 9.89 -3.96 -0.40
N GLN A 88 9.19 -5.09 -0.47
CA GLN A 88 9.33 -6.12 0.55
C GLN A 88 10.72 -6.73 0.49
N ARG A 89 11.45 -6.69 1.58
CA ARG A 89 12.71 -7.43 1.79
C ARG A 89 12.46 -8.78 2.45
N PHE A 90 11.53 -8.83 3.41
CA PHE A 90 11.01 -10.05 4.01
C PHE A 90 9.50 -10.01 4.06
N GLY A 91 8.84 -11.14 3.79
CA GLY A 91 7.39 -11.22 3.85
C GLY A 91 6.82 -12.38 3.02
N PRO A 92 5.49 -12.42 2.85
CA PRO A 92 4.80 -13.56 2.24
C PRO A 92 4.89 -13.61 0.70
N TYR A 93 5.30 -12.54 0.05
CA TYR A 93 5.39 -12.47 -1.41
C TYR A 93 6.80 -12.80 -1.91
N SER A 94 6.92 -13.36 -3.09
CA SER A 94 8.22 -13.50 -3.78
C SER A 94 8.63 -12.26 -4.56
N LEU A 95 7.68 -11.35 -4.80
CA LEU A 95 7.87 -9.99 -5.28
C LEU A 95 6.79 -9.11 -4.66
N TRP A 96 7.17 -7.98 -4.14
CA TRP A 96 6.30 -6.88 -3.78
C TRP A 96 7.05 -5.57 -4.05
N HIS A 97 6.55 -4.83 -5.02
CA HIS A 97 7.06 -3.53 -5.43
C HIS A 97 5.87 -2.59 -5.51
N HIS A 98 5.85 -1.59 -4.64
CA HIS A 98 4.72 -0.70 -4.48
C HIS A 98 5.16 0.75 -4.66
N GLN A 99 4.56 1.42 -5.63
CA GLN A 99 4.79 2.81 -5.95
C GLN A 99 3.61 3.64 -5.45
N HIS A 100 3.90 4.75 -4.81
CA HIS A 100 2.94 5.76 -4.35
C HIS A 100 3.24 7.06 -5.08
N HIS A 101 2.37 7.48 -5.97
CA HIS A 101 2.50 8.73 -6.71
C HIS A 101 1.47 9.74 -6.24
N PHE A 102 1.86 11.01 -6.20
CA PHE A 102 1.02 12.14 -5.78
C PHE A 102 1.02 13.18 -6.88
N GLU A 103 -0.13 13.44 -7.47
CA GLU A 103 -0.32 14.40 -8.54
C GLU A 103 -1.27 15.51 -8.09
N ILE A 104 -0.82 16.77 -8.17
CA ILE A 104 -1.68 17.91 -7.85
C ILE A 104 -2.68 18.09 -8.97
N ASN A 105 -3.95 18.19 -8.62
CA ASN A 105 -5.01 18.50 -9.56
C ASN A 105 -5.97 19.58 -9.02
N ASN A 106 -6.94 19.98 -9.87
CA ASN A 106 -7.95 20.96 -9.47
C ASN A 106 -8.83 20.38 -8.34
N GLY A 107 -8.59 20.85 -7.11
CA GLY A 107 -9.36 20.48 -5.92
C GLY A 107 -8.67 19.52 -4.96
N GLY A 108 -7.36 19.26 -5.13
CA GLY A 108 -6.59 18.46 -4.19
C GLY A 108 -5.46 17.66 -4.82
N VAL A 109 -5.23 16.47 -4.29
CA VAL A 109 -4.19 15.54 -4.73
C VAL A 109 -4.83 14.26 -5.28
N GLU A 110 -4.35 13.78 -6.41
CA GLU A 110 -4.63 12.44 -6.90
C GLU A 110 -3.50 11.51 -6.45
N MET A 111 -3.82 10.55 -5.59
CA MET A 111 -2.91 9.52 -5.17
C MET A 111 -3.10 8.28 -6.06
N ILE A 112 -1.99 7.80 -6.62
CA ILE A 112 -1.95 6.63 -7.49
C ILE A 112 -1.03 5.59 -6.88
N ASP A 113 -1.62 4.48 -6.44
CA ASP A 113 -0.89 3.29 -5.99
C ASP A 113 -0.71 2.31 -7.15
N ILE A 114 0.52 1.84 -7.36
CA ILE A 114 0.83 0.79 -8.34
C ILE A 114 1.60 -0.31 -7.62
N VAL A 115 0.98 -1.47 -7.46
CA VAL A 115 1.58 -2.63 -6.80
C VAL A 115 1.87 -3.72 -7.82
N HIS A 116 3.13 -4.11 -7.96
CA HIS A 116 3.51 -5.33 -8.65
C HIS A 116 3.82 -6.40 -7.63
N TYR A 117 3.15 -7.53 -7.71
CA TYR A 117 3.33 -8.60 -6.76
C TYR A 117 3.36 -9.99 -7.40
N LYS A 118 4.04 -10.91 -6.72
CA LYS A 118 4.15 -12.31 -7.11
C LYS A 118 4.04 -13.18 -5.88
N ILE A 119 3.21 -14.21 -5.97
CA ILE A 119 3.00 -15.16 -4.88
C ILE A 119 3.99 -16.31 -5.03
N PRO A 120 4.64 -16.78 -3.94
CA PRO A 120 5.49 -17.95 -4.00
C PRO A 120 4.68 -19.21 -4.36
N PHE A 121 5.38 -20.32 -4.62
CA PHE A 121 4.79 -21.65 -4.87
C PHE A 121 4.10 -21.86 -6.23
N TRP A 122 4.67 -21.33 -7.30
CA TRP A 122 4.34 -21.65 -8.69
C TRP A 122 2.83 -21.60 -9.01
N PHE A 123 2.30 -22.73 -9.59
CA PHE A 123 0.89 -22.79 -10.00
C PHE A 123 -0.10 -22.75 -8.81
N ILE A 124 0.30 -23.23 -7.63
CA ILE A 124 -0.50 -23.12 -6.41
C ILE A 124 -0.67 -21.65 -6.01
N GLY A 125 0.39 -20.84 -6.17
CA GLY A 125 0.35 -19.41 -5.97
C GLY A 125 -0.59 -18.70 -6.95
N ASP A 126 -0.62 -19.10 -8.21
CA ASP A 126 -1.54 -18.52 -9.21
C ASP A 126 -3.01 -18.82 -8.88
N ILE A 127 -3.33 -20.04 -8.43
CA ILE A 127 -4.67 -20.40 -7.97
C ILE A 127 -5.03 -19.62 -6.71
N ALA A 128 -4.15 -19.58 -5.72
CA ALA A 128 -4.34 -18.82 -4.49
C ALA A 128 -4.53 -17.32 -4.76
N ASN A 129 -3.83 -16.75 -5.77
CA ASN A 129 -4.02 -15.37 -6.17
C ASN A 129 -5.46 -15.10 -6.62
N VAL A 130 -5.98 -15.92 -7.53
CA VAL A 130 -7.31 -15.70 -8.10
C VAL A 130 -8.41 -15.73 -7.02
N PHE A 131 -8.35 -16.68 -6.09
CA PHE A 131 -9.44 -16.91 -5.14
C PHE A 131 -9.27 -16.18 -3.80
N VAL A 132 -8.04 -15.89 -3.38
CA VAL A 132 -7.78 -15.34 -2.04
C VAL A 132 -7.07 -13.99 -2.09
N VAL A 133 -5.87 -13.92 -2.69
CA VAL A 133 -5.01 -12.74 -2.56
C VAL A 133 -5.59 -11.54 -3.27
N ARG A 134 -6.09 -11.71 -4.50
CA ARG A 134 -6.72 -10.63 -5.28
C ARG A 134 -7.88 -9.98 -4.53
N ASN A 135 -8.78 -10.79 -3.98
CA ASN A 135 -9.93 -10.29 -3.23
C ASN A 135 -9.49 -9.61 -1.93
N LYS A 136 -8.46 -10.14 -1.27
CA LYS A 136 -7.92 -9.55 -0.04
C LYS A 136 -7.27 -8.19 -0.31
N LEU A 137 -6.46 -8.08 -1.35
CA LEU A 137 -5.86 -6.80 -1.75
C LEU A 137 -6.93 -5.78 -2.10
N LYS A 138 -7.95 -6.18 -2.86
CA LYS A 138 -9.07 -5.30 -3.17
C LYS A 138 -9.76 -4.78 -1.90
N GLN A 139 -10.07 -5.65 -0.94
CA GLN A 139 -10.66 -5.26 0.35
C GLN A 139 -9.77 -4.29 1.14
N ILE A 140 -8.44 -4.48 1.11
CA ILE A 140 -7.49 -3.60 1.78
C ILE A 140 -7.54 -2.20 1.17
N PHE A 141 -7.52 -2.08 -0.16
CA PHE A 141 -7.57 -0.78 -0.83
C PHE A 141 -8.95 -0.11 -0.69
N GLU A 142 -10.05 -0.85 -0.76
CA GLU A 142 -11.40 -0.32 -0.49
C GLU A 142 -11.50 0.23 0.94
N TYR A 143 -10.94 -0.48 1.92
CA TYR A 143 -10.89 0.00 3.30
C TYR A 143 -10.05 1.28 3.41
N ARG A 144 -8.86 1.30 2.80
CA ARG A 144 -7.99 2.49 2.75
C ARG A 144 -8.74 3.70 2.20
N PHE A 145 -9.41 3.54 1.08
CA PHE A 145 -10.19 4.61 0.45
C PHE A 145 -11.23 5.19 1.40
N LYS A 146 -11.98 4.31 2.08
CA LYS A 146 -13.00 4.72 3.04
C LYS A 146 -12.41 5.52 4.20
N VAL A 147 -11.31 5.05 4.79
CA VAL A 147 -10.65 5.75 5.91
C VAL A 147 -10.11 7.11 5.48
N ILE A 148 -9.56 7.21 4.29
CA ILE A 148 -9.05 8.46 3.74
C ILE A 148 -10.20 9.45 3.49
N GLU A 149 -11.34 8.98 2.96
CA GLU A 149 -12.54 9.79 2.80
C GLU A 149 -13.10 10.27 4.14
N GLU A 150 -13.12 9.41 5.15
CA GLU A 150 -13.56 9.78 6.51
C GLU A 150 -12.63 10.83 7.14
N LYS A 151 -11.32 10.75 6.87
CA LYS A 151 -10.30 11.62 7.45
C LYS A 151 -10.22 12.99 6.77
N PHE A 152 -10.25 13.02 5.45
CA PHE A 152 -9.97 14.19 4.63
C PHE A 152 -11.19 14.74 3.87
N GLY A 153 -12.30 14.02 3.92
CA GLY A 153 -13.50 14.37 3.18
C GLY A 153 -13.58 13.69 1.81
N ASN A 154 -14.78 13.71 1.25
CA ASN A 154 -15.02 13.18 -0.09
C ASN A 154 -14.53 14.18 -1.14
N GLY A 155 -13.48 13.83 -1.85
CA GLY A 155 -13.16 14.47 -3.12
C GLY A 155 -14.31 14.22 -4.10
N SER A 156 -14.98 15.29 -4.53
CA SER A 156 -16.19 15.26 -5.36
C SER A 156 -16.21 14.16 -6.41
N HIS A 157 -17.13 13.21 -6.27
CA HIS A 157 -17.67 12.28 -7.29
C HIS A 157 -16.72 11.37 -8.07
N GLN A 158 -15.55 10.98 -7.55
CA GLN A 158 -14.73 10.05 -8.30
C GLN A 158 -14.65 8.67 -7.65
N LYS A 159 -14.99 7.68 -8.46
CA LYS A 159 -14.83 6.27 -8.13
C LYS A 159 -13.36 6.00 -7.82
N CYS A 160 -13.13 5.47 -6.63
CA CYS A 160 -11.90 4.75 -6.35
C CYS A 160 -11.81 3.56 -7.32
N GLU A 161 -10.82 3.58 -8.18
CA GLU A 161 -10.65 2.56 -9.20
C GLU A 161 -9.55 1.59 -8.79
N ILE A 162 -9.88 0.29 -8.78
CA ILE A 162 -8.92 -0.76 -8.51
C ILE A 162 -8.89 -1.71 -9.69
N PHE A 163 -7.76 -1.77 -10.35
CA PHE A 163 -7.50 -2.68 -11.46
C PHE A 163 -6.49 -3.74 -11.04
N ILE A 164 -6.77 -5.00 -11.29
CA ILE A 164 -5.82 -6.09 -11.07
C ILE A 164 -5.73 -6.91 -12.35
N CYS A 165 -4.55 -6.97 -12.94
CA CYS A 165 -4.27 -7.72 -14.16
C CYS A 165 -2.99 -8.56 -14.02
N VAL A 166 -2.75 -9.42 -15.00
CA VAL A 166 -1.45 -10.10 -15.18
C VAL A 166 -0.57 -9.17 -15.99
N THR A 167 0.65 -8.99 -15.53
CA THR A 167 1.66 -8.17 -16.23
C THR A 167 2.36 -9.01 -17.27
#